data_ca0d1a7dd7772487c836dfcd448c5743
#
_entry.id   ca0d1a7dd7772487c836dfcd448c5743
#
_cell.length_a   1.000
_cell.length_b   1.000
_cell.length_c   1.000
_cell.angle_alpha   90.00
_cell.angle_beta   90.00
_cell.angle_gamma   90.00
#
_symmetry.space_group_name_H-M   'P 1'
#
loop_
_entity.id
_entity.type
_entity.pdbx_description
1 polymer ?
#
loop_
_entity_poly.entity_id
_entity_poly.type
_entity_poly.pdbx_seq_one_letter_code
_entity_poly.pdbx_strand_id
1 'polypeptide(L)'
;AGGVVQPFVEVTSRVRTQSRTPDTPRLPEDASTLREALRPTRLLPTDGIVRETARQATRGARSDEAKVRAIYDWVVANAWREPEVKGCGEGDIRTMLQTGNLGGKCADINALFVGLCRAVGVPARDVYGIRLAPSAFGYKQLGSGSAKLSGAQHCRAEVYLQARGWTAMDPADVAKVMRQETPAWIKRTDDPLIAPVYTGLFGAWEGNWMAYNTAHDVKLPGSAGDALGFVMYPMAEDADGWLDQYDPETFTYVISAREVSA
;
A
#
# COMPACT_ATOMS: atom_id res chain seq x y z
N ALA A 1 -26.80 25.88 -29.95
CA ALA A 1 -25.97 24.73 -29.52
C ALA A 1 -25.63 24.93 -28.05
N GLY A 2 -26.37 24.31 -27.13
CA GLY A 2 -26.09 24.29 -25.71
C GLY A 2 -24.95 23.30 -25.49
N GLY A 3 -23.73 23.80 -25.17
CA GLY A 3 -22.64 22.95 -24.78
C GLY A 3 -23.01 22.23 -23.48
N VAL A 4 -22.91 20.91 -23.48
CA VAL A 4 -23.00 20.11 -22.24
C VAL A 4 -21.87 20.55 -21.36
N VAL A 5 -22.18 21.22 -20.26
CA VAL A 5 -21.18 21.54 -19.24
C VAL A 5 -20.84 20.22 -18.56
N GLN A 6 -19.65 19.70 -18.81
CA GLN A 6 -19.16 18.53 -18.07
C GLN A 6 -18.96 18.95 -16.60
N PRO A 7 -19.59 18.25 -15.65
CA PRO A 7 -19.36 18.53 -14.23
C PRO A 7 -17.90 18.23 -13.88
N PHE A 8 -17.30 19.08 -13.07
CA PHE A 8 -16.01 18.78 -12.47
C PHE A 8 -16.04 19.04 -10.95
N VAL A 9 -15.23 18.31 -10.23
CA VAL A 9 -15.07 18.49 -8.79
C VAL A 9 -13.62 18.86 -8.51
N GLU A 10 -13.41 19.92 -7.74
CA GLU A 10 -12.10 20.33 -7.24
C GLU A 10 -12.07 20.20 -5.72
N VAL A 11 -11.04 19.53 -5.20
CA VAL A 11 -10.81 19.37 -3.78
C VAL A 11 -9.42 19.92 -3.45
N THR A 12 -9.35 20.91 -2.59
CA THR A 12 -8.08 21.45 -2.08
C THR A 12 -7.93 21.13 -0.60
N SER A 13 -6.80 20.54 -0.23
CA SER A 13 -6.48 20.22 1.17
C SER A 13 -5.12 20.77 1.56
N ARG A 14 -4.98 21.22 2.79
CA ARG A 14 -3.69 21.55 3.39
C ARG A 14 -3.32 20.45 4.37
N VAL A 15 -2.16 19.86 4.19
CA VAL A 15 -1.71 18.72 5.00
C VAL A 15 -0.31 18.98 5.53
N ARG A 16 0.00 18.36 6.66
CA ARG A 16 1.35 18.27 7.20
C ARG A 16 1.71 16.81 7.30
N THR A 17 2.82 16.42 6.68
CA THR A 17 3.36 15.07 6.75
C THR A 17 4.60 15.05 7.64
N GLN A 18 4.90 13.89 8.19
CA GLN A 18 6.11 13.65 8.98
C GLN A 18 6.59 12.22 8.77
N SER A 19 7.87 12.01 8.92
CA SER A 19 8.44 10.67 8.95
C SER A 19 7.92 9.90 10.16
N ARG A 20 7.71 8.60 9.98
CA ARG A 20 7.46 7.67 11.08
C ARG A 20 8.72 6.84 11.30
N THR A 21 9.11 6.73 12.54
CA THR A 21 10.29 5.98 12.97
C THR A 21 9.90 5.06 14.13
N PRO A 22 10.75 4.11 14.51
CA PRO A 22 10.50 3.28 15.69
C PRO A 22 10.28 4.08 16.98
N ASP A 23 10.80 5.32 17.05
CA ASP A 23 10.65 6.23 18.20
C ASP A 23 9.39 7.11 18.11
N THR A 24 8.60 7.01 17.03
CA THR A 24 7.34 7.74 16.92
C THR A 24 6.43 7.39 18.10
N PRO A 25 5.85 8.40 18.81
CA PRO A 25 5.02 8.16 19.98
C PRO A 25 3.89 7.19 19.69
N ARG A 26 3.66 6.28 20.62
CA ARG A 26 2.57 5.30 20.55
C ARG A 26 1.28 5.93 20.99
N LEU A 27 0.24 5.73 20.20
CA LEU A 27 -1.11 6.03 20.62
C LEU A 27 -1.79 4.70 20.97
N PRO A 28 -2.51 4.64 22.09
CA PRO A 28 -3.38 3.50 22.38
C PRO A 28 -4.37 3.33 21.26
N GLU A 29 -4.68 2.08 20.92
CA GLU A 29 -5.70 1.78 19.93
C GLU A 29 -6.85 1.03 20.60
N ASP A 30 -8.06 1.33 20.20
CA ASP A 30 -9.23 0.64 20.77
C ASP A 30 -9.38 -0.78 20.20
N ALA A 31 -10.04 -1.64 20.99
CA ALA A 31 -10.21 -3.04 20.64
C ALA A 31 -11.11 -3.25 19.40
N SER A 32 -11.97 -2.29 19.04
CA SER A 32 -12.81 -2.38 17.85
C SER A 32 -11.99 -2.16 16.59
N THR A 33 -11.10 -1.18 16.57
CA THR A 33 -10.15 -0.93 15.49
C THR A 33 -9.21 -2.12 15.29
N LEU A 34 -8.69 -2.71 16.37
CA LEU A 34 -7.83 -3.89 16.26
C LEU A 34 -8.58 -5.12 15.73
N ARG A 35 -9.85 -5.32 16.10
CA ARG A 35 -10.67 -6.40 15.53
C ARG A 35 -10.94 -6.16 14.04
N GLU A 36 -11.22 -4.92 13.65
CA GLU A 36 -11.40 -4.58 12.23
C GLU A 36 -10.12 -4.87 11.43
N ALA A 37 -8.95 -4.55 11.97
CA ALA A 37 -7.66 -4.82 11.35
C ALA A 37 -7.25 -6.32 11.31
N LEU A 38 -8.05 -7.20 11.92
CA LEU A 38 -7.93 -8.66 11.80
C LEU A 38 -8.97 -9.25 10.86
N ARG A 39 -9.99 -8.47 10.47
CA ARG A 39 -11.10 -8.98 9.67
C ARG A 39 -10.64 -9.31 8.24
N PRO A 40 -11.05 -10.48 7.70
CA PRO A 40 -10.86 -10.74 6.28
C PRO A 40 -11.70 -9.75 5.44
N THR A 41 -11.21 -9.43 4.26
CA THR A 41 -11.92 -8.65 3.25
C THR A 41 -11.93 -9.44 1.94
N ARG A 42 -12.69 -8.97 0.95
CA ARG A 42 -12.80 -9.65 -0.34
C ARG A 42 -11.44 -9.93 -0.98
N LEU A 43 -10.53 -8.96 -0.94
CA LEU A 43 -9.20 -9.06 -1.53
C LEU A 43 -8.16 -9.69 -0.58
N LEU A 44 -8.38 -9.60 0.74
CA LEU A 44 -7.50 -10.12 1.78
C LEU A 44 -8.19 -11.20 2.61
N PRO A 45 -8.49 -12.38 2.06
CA PRO A 45 -8.97 -13.51 2.86
C PRO A 45 -7.86 -13.97 3.82
N THR A 46 -8.26 -14.60 4.93
CA THR A 46 -7.33 -15.06 5.98
C THR A 46 -7.37 -16.59 6.17
N ASP A 47 -7.99 -17.29 5.23
CA ASP A 47 -8.16 -18.76 5.25
C ASP A 47 -7.43 -19.44 4.07
N GLY A 48 -7.61 -20.74 3.92
CA GLY A 48 -7.07 -21.54 2.82
C GLY A 48 -5.58 -21.30 2.60
N ILE A 49 -5.20 -21.09 1.33
CA ILE A 49 -3.80 -20.92 0.91
C ILE A 49 -3.12 -19.72 1.62
N VAL A 50 -3.85 -18.66 1.95
CA VAL A 50 -3.30 -17.50 2.66
C VAL A 50 -2.82 -17.92 4.06
N ARG A 51 -3.66 -18.67 4.79
CA ARG A 51 -3.31 -19.18 6.12
C ARG A 51 -2.17 -20.19 6.07
N GLU A 52 -2.17 -21.05 5.08
CA GLU A 52 -1.11 -22.05 4.89
C GLU A 52 0.23 -21.37 4.64
N THR A 53 0.27 -20.42 3.72
CA THR A 53 1.48 -19.63 3.41
C THR A 53 1.96 -18.86 4.64
N ALA A 54 1.05 -18.18 5.35
CA ALA A 54 1.39 -17.41 6.55
C ALA A 54 1.99 -18.30 7.66
N ARG A 55 1.41 -19.50 7.88
CA ARG A 55 1.95 -20.49 8.84
C ARG A 55 3.32 -21.02 8.42
N GLN A 56 3.53 -21.25 7.13
CA GLN A 56 4.84 -21.69 6.63
C GLN A 56 5.90 -20.60 6.84
N ALA A 57 5.59 -19.35 6.45
CA ALA A 57 6.48 -18.21 6.59
C ALA A 57 6.85 -17.94 8.07
N THR A 58 5.91 -18.16 9.00
CA THR A 58 6.11 -17.88 10.42
C THR A 58 6.52 -19.10 11.26
N ARG A 59 6.95 -20.19 10.61
CA ARG A 59 7.35 -21.41 11.35
C ARG A 59 8.48 -21.12 12.32
N GLY A 60 8.23 -21.38 13.60
CA GLY A 60 9.19 -21.14 14.69
C GLY A 60 9.15 -19.73 15.30
N ALA A 61 8.42 -18.78 14.72
CA ALA A 61 8.21 -17.46 15.30
C ALA A 61 7.25 -17.55 16.51
N ARG A 62 7.70 -17.04 17.66
CA ARG A 62 6.95 -17.16 18.93
C ARG A 62 6.27 -15.86 19.37
N SER A 63 6.71 -14.71 18.88
CA SER A 63 6.12 -13.40 19.17
C SER A 63 5.51 -12.79 17.91
N ASP A 64 4.60 -11.83 18.06
CA ASP A 64 3.99 -11.15 16.91
C ASP A 64 5.05 -10.36 16.12
N GLU A 65 6.03 -9.74 16.78
CA GLU A 65 7.14 -9.08 16.09
C GLU A 65 7.97 -10.06 15.24
N ALA A 66 8.24 -11.27 15.79
CA ALA A 66 8.95 -12.31 15.04
C ALA A 66 8.14 -12.84 13.86
N LYS A 67 6.79 -12.99 14.01
CA LYS A 67 5.90 -13.34 12.90
C LYS A 67 5.91 -12.29 11.80
N VAL A 68 5.76 -11.01 12.19
CA VAL A 68 5.78 -9.87 11.26
C VAL A 68 7.11 -9.82 10.51
N ARG A 69 8.24 -9.99 11.21
CA ARG A 69 9.56 -10.03 10.58
C ARG A 69 9.66 -11.16 9.56
N ALA A 70 9.25 -12.36 9.94
CA ALA A 70 9.29 -13.52 9.07
C ALA A 70 8.42 -13.36 7.82
N ILE A 71 7.22 -12.76 7.96
CA ILE A 71 6.33 -12.45 6.83
C ILE A 71 6.95 -11.37 5.93
N TYR A 72 7.51 -10.32 6.51
CA TYR A 72 8.17 -9.25 5.75
C TYR A 72 9.32 -9.82 4.90
N ASP A 73 10.18 -10.62 5.51
CA ASP A 73 11.30 -11.27 4.83
C ASP A 73 10.81 -12.22 3.74
N TRP A 74 9.74 -12.99 4.02
CA TRP A 74 9.15 -13.88 3.05
C TRP A 74 8.58 -13.10 1.84
N VAL A 75 7.86 -12.00 2.09
CA VAL A 75 7.30 -11.18 1.00
C VAL A 75 8.42 -10.56 0.17
N VAL A 76 9.43 -9.96 0.79
CA VAL A 76 10.57 -9.37 0.07
C VAL A 76 11.35 -10.42 -0.75
N ALA A 77 11.44 -11.65 -0.26
CA ALA A 77 12.15 -12.74 -0.94
C ALA A 77 11.37 -13.36 -2.10
N ASN A 78 10.03 -13.35 -2.05
CA ASN A 78 9.19 -14.09 -2.99
C ASN A 78 8.37 -13.20 -3.92
N ALA A 79 7.95 -12.01 -3.49
CA ALA A 79 7.24 -11.06 -4.34
C ALA A 79 8.22 -10.12 -5.05
N TRP A 80 7.79 -9.57 -6.18
CA TRP A 80 8.62 -8.63 -6.94
C TRP A 80 7.78 -7.53 -7.57
N ARG A 81 8.42 -6.39 -7.79
CA ARG A 81 7.82 -5.29 -8.55
C ARG A 81 7.68 -5.69 -10.01
N GLU A 82 6.43 -5.76 -10.51
CA GLU A 82 6.12 -6.01 -11.91
C GLU A 82 5.73 -4.69 -12.61
N PRO A 83 6.60 -4.14 -13.48
CA PRO A 83 6.35 -2.85 -14.11
C PRO A 83 5.11 -2.83 -15.01
N GLU A 84 4.78 -3.96 -15.65
CA GLU A 84 3.68 -4.08 -16.63
C GLU A 84 2.28 -4.13 -15.98
N VAL A 85 2.19 -4.36 -14.67
CA VAL A 85 0.90 -4.32 -13.97
C VAL A 85 0.31 -2.91 -14.05
N LYS A 86 -0.98 -2.82 -14.40
CA LYS A 86 -1.70 -1.55 -14.57
C LYS A 86 -1.90 -0.86 -13.21
N GLY A 87 -1.77 0.45 -13.17
CA GLY A 87 -1.99 1.25 -11.96
C GLY A 87 -1.12 0.84 -10.78
N CYS A 88 -1.71 0.57 -9.64
CA CYS A 88 -1.07 0.09 -8.40
C CYS A 88 -1.29 -1.41 -8.11
N GLY A 89 -1.91 -2.14 -9.05
CA GLY A 89 -2.31 -3.52 -8.89
C GLY A 89 -3.72 -3.67 -8.34
N GLU A 90 -4.16 -4.91 -8.17
CA GLU A 90 -5.51 -5.28 -7.76
C GLU A 90 -5.62 -5.66 -6.28
N GLY A 91 -4.54 -6.15 -5.69
CA GLY A 91 -4.49 -6.57 -4.29
C GLY A 91 -5.20 -7.90 -3.99
N ASP A 92 -5.51 -8.73 -4.99
CA ASP A 92 -6.12 -10.05 -4.79
C ASP A 92 -5.05 -11.09 -4.41
N ILE A 93 -4.80 -11.20 -3.12
CA ILE A 93 -3.74 -12.06 -2.57
C ILE A 93 -4.04 -13.55 -2.72
N ARG A 94 -5.32 -13.94 -2.81
CA ARG A 94 -5.68 -15.34 -3.05
C ARG A 94 -5.27 -15.78 -4.44
N THR A 95 -5.61 -15.01 -5.44
CA THR A 95 -5.23 -15.27 -6.84
C THR A 95 -3.71 -15.27 -6.99
N MET A 96 -3.00 -14.30 -6.39
CA MET A 96 -1.53 -14.28 -6.40
C MET A 96 -0.92 -15.59 -5.87
N LEU A 97 -1.38 -16.06 -4.72
CA LEU A 97 -0.86 -17.28 -4.09
C LEU A 97 -1.27 -18.55 -4.84
N GLN A 98 -2.50 -18.64 -5.35
CA GLN A 98 -2.99 -19.79 -6.09
C GLN A 98 -2.28 -19.99 -7.43
N THR A 99 -1.99 -18.90 -8.12
CA THR A 99 -1.29 -18.94 -9.40
C THR A 99 0.22 -19.04 -9.25
N GLY A 100 0.76 -18.73 -8.06
CA GLY A 100 2.20 -18.60 -7.83
C GLY A 100 2.82 -17.37 -8.48
N ASN A 101 2.02 -16.51 -9.12
CA ASN A 101 2.49 -15.23 -9.66
C ASN A 101 2.44 -14.16 -8.57
N LEU A 102 3.57 -13.91 -7.92
CA LEU A 102 3.72 -12.92 -6.86
C LEU A 102 4.29 -11.58 -7.37
N GLY A 103 4.33 -11.40 -8.69
CA GLY A 103 4.65 -10.13 -9.32
C GLY A 103 3.49 -9.15 -9.20
N GLY A 104 3.79 -7.90 -8.80
CA GLY A 104 2.75 -6.91 -8.62
C GLY A 104 3.27 -5.50 -8.39
N LYS A 105 2.37 -4.61 -8.04
CA LYS A 105 2.71 -3.25 -7.61
C LYS A 105 2.44 -3.07 -6.11
N CYS A 106 2.37 -1.83 -5.65
CA CYS A 106 2.32 -1.57 -4.22
C CYS A 106 1.05 -2.14 -3.56
N ALA A 107 -0.11 -2.09 -4.23
CA ALA A 107 -1.35 -2.65 -3.68
C ALA A 107 -1.29 -4.19 -3.58
N ASP A 108 -0.65 -4.86 -4.55
CA ASP A 108 -0.51 -6.32 -4.52
C ASP A 108 0.44 -6.78 -3.41
N ILE A 109 1.65 -6.18 -3.35
CA ILE A 109 2.72 -6.62 -2.45
C ILE A 109 2.39 -6.27 -0.99
N ASN A 110 1.86 -5.06 -0.73
CA ASN A 110 1.47 -4.68 0.63
C ASN A 110 0.21 -5.42 1.10
N ALA A 111 -0.79 -5.63 0.22
CA ALA A 111 -1.95 -6.45 0.55
C ALA A 111 -1.54 -7.89 0.91
N LEU A 112 -0.59 -8.49 0.17
CA LEU A 112 -0.06 -9.81 0.48
C LEU A 112 0.57 -9.83 1.89
N PHE A 113 1.39 -8.84 2.23
CA PHE A 113 1.97 -8.70 3.55
C PHE A 113 0.88 -8.55 4.64
N VAL A 114 -0.09 -7.67 4.44
CA VAL A 114 -1.19 -7.43 5.39
C VAL A 114 -2.05 -8.67 5.59
N GLY A 115 -2.44 -9.34 4.50
CA GLY A 115 -3.26 -10.55 4.57
C GLY A 115 -2.57 -11.70 5.29
N LEU A 116 -1.27 -11.91 5.06
CA LEU A 116 -0.47 -12.91 5.77
C LEU A 116 -0.35 -12.59 7.27
N CYS A 117 -0.16 -11.31 7.66
CA CYS A 117 -0.16 -10.89 9.05
C CYS A 117 -1.51 -11.16 9.74
N ARG A 118 -2.63 -10.77 9.10
CA ARG A 118 -3.98 -11.04 9.62
C ARG A 118 -4.23 -12.54 9.81
N ALA A 119 -3.77 -13.36 8.87
CA ALA A 119 -3.96 -14.82 8.90
C ALA A 119 -3.25 -15.54 10.07
N VAL A 120 -2.23 -14.91 10.67
CA VAL A 120 -1.54 -15.41 11.89
C VAL A 120 -1.92 -14.62 13.14
N GLY A 121 -2.98 -13.82 13.07
CA GLY A 121 -3.56 -13.12 14.23
C GLY A 121 -2.86 -11.80 14.59
N VAL A 122 -2.06 -11.22 13.71
CA VAL A 122 -1.48 -9.88 13.89
C VAL A 122 -2.36 -8.85 13.21
N PRO A 123 -2.93 -7.85 13.95
CA PRO A 123 -3.70 -6.79 13.33
C PRO A 123 -2.85 -6.00 12.34
N ALA A 124 -3.33 -5.87 11.10
CA ALA A 124 -2.61 -5.22 10.02
C ALA A 124 -3.58 -4.50 9.07
N ARG A 125 -3.10 -3.44 8.42
CA ARG A 125 -3.90 -2.67 7.46
C ARG A 125 -3.04 -2.10 6.35
N ASP A 126 -3.59 -2.03 5.15
CA ASP A 126 -3.08 -1.19 4.08
C ASP A 126 -3.39 0.27 4.42
N VAL A 127 -2.49 1.15 4.02
CA VAL A 127 -2.69 2.60 4.14
C VAL A 127 -2.48 3.19 2.74
N TYR A 128 -3.57 3.64 2.14
CA TYR A 128 -3.60 4.20 0.79
C TYR A 128 -3.26 5.67 0.81
N GLY A 129 -2.51 6.14 -0.18
CA GLY A 129 -2.08 7.52 -0.21
C GLY A 129 -1.31 7.92 -1.46
N ILE A 130 -0.55 9.02 -1.36
CA ILE A 130 0.17 9.62 -2.48
C ILE A 130 1.52 10.19 -2.04
N ARG A 131 2.54 10.06 -2.88
CA ARG A 131 3.83 10.70 -2.66
C ARG A 131 3.74 12.17 -3.03
N LEU A 132 4.32 13.02 -2.19
CA LEU A 132 4.27 14.48 -2.33
C LEU A 132 5.63 15.10 -2.68
N ALA A 133 6.73 14.41 -2.37
CA ALA A 133 8.08 14.95 -2.46
C ALA A 133 9.10 13.86 -2.82
N PRO A 134 10.34 14.23 -3.20
CA PRO A 134 11.43 13.28 -3.37
C PRO A 134 11.70 12.47 -2.11
N SER A 135 12.33 11.30 -2.27
CA SER A 135 12.76 10.45 -1.16
C SER A 135 13.96 11.07 -0.44
N ALA A 136 13.92 11.11 0.88
CA ALA A 136 15.04 11.51 1.72
C ALA A 136 16.14 10.42 1.80
N PHE A 137 15.81 9.17 1.48
CA PHE A 137 16.80 8.10 1.26
C PHE A 137 17.62 8.27 -0.03
N GLY A 138 17.21 9.19 -0.92
CA GLY A 138 17.87 9.45 -2.19
C GLY A 138 17.49 8.51 -3.34
N TYR A 139 16.55 7.59 -3.14
CA TYR A 139 16.05 6.71 -4.20
C TYR A 139 15.08 7.44 -5.12
N LYS A 140 15.33 7.39 -6.43
CA LYS A 140 14.43 7.98 -7.45
C LYS A 140 13.05 7.34 -7.42
N GLN A 141 13.00 6.05 -7.18
CA GLN A 141 11.77 5.26 -7.22
C GLN A 141 10.85 5.48 -6.01
N LEU A 142 11.35 6.02 -4.90
CA LEU A 142 10.59 6.18 -3.66
C LEU A 142 10.01 7.57 -3.44
N GLY A 143 10.15 8.47 -4.40
CA GLY A 143 9.67 9.83 -4.31
C GLY A 143 8.79 10.26 -5.47
N SER A 144 8.34 11.51 -5.41
CA SER A 144 7.80 12.26 -6.55
C SER A 144 8.71 13.45 -6.82
N GLY A 145 9.16 13.58 -8.07
CA GLY A 145 10.03 14.68 -8.49
C GLY A 145 9.29 15.86 -9.13
N SER A 146 7.95 15.83 -9.13
CA SER A 146 7.11 16.77 -9.89
C SER A 146 5.94 17.27 -9.05
N ALA A 147 5.51 18.52 -9.30
CA ALA A 147 4.28 19.06 -8.74
C ALA A 147 3.02 18.34 -9.27
N LYS A 148 3.09 17.70 -10.44
CA LYS A 148 2.03 16.88 -11.00
C LYS A 148 2.13 15.45 -10.45
N LEU A 149 1.14 15.02 -9.70
CA LEU A 149 1.14 13.80 -8.90
C LEU A 149 0.18 12.72 -9.40
N SER A 150 -0.44 12.87 -10.58
CA SER A 150 -1.46 11.94 -11.08
C SER A 150 -0.99 10.48 -11.25
N GLY A 151 0.29 10.18 -11.11
CA GLY A 151 0.85 8.83 -11.10
C GLY A 151 1.68 8.51 -9.85
N ALA A 152 1.55 9.32 -8.79
CA ALA A 152 2.35 9.21 -7.57
C ALA A 152 1.65 8.46 -6.43
N GLN A 153 0.51 7.82 -6.72
CA GLN A 153 -0.22 6.99 -5.75
C GLN A 153 0.67 5.86 -5.25
N HIS A 154 0.59 5.62 -3.96
CA HIS A 154 1.32 4.56 -3.30
C HIS A 154 0.61 4.14 -2.01
N CYS A 155 0.41 2.85 -1.81
CA CYS A 155 0.00 2.32 -0.53
C CYS A 155 1.21 1.86 0.29
N ARG A 156 1.04 1.88 1.59
CA ARG A 156 1.96 1.35 2.61
C ARG A 156 1.21 0.39 3.51
N ALA A 157 1.87 -0.26 4.43
CA ALA A 157 1.25 -1.17 5.37
C ALA A 157 1.58 -0.79 6.81
N GLU A 158 0.67 -1.10 7.73
CA GLU A 158 0.91 -1.02 9.17
C GLU A 158 0.52 -2.33 9.83
N VAL A 159 1.28 -2.68 10.87
CA VAL A 159 0.93 -3.75 11.80
C VAL A 159 0.83 -3.21 13.21
N TYR A 160 -0.08 -3.75 14.02
CA TYR A 160 -0.16 -3.39 15.43
C TYR A 160 0.67 -4.36 16.26
N LEU A 161 1.70 -3.84 16.90
CA LEU A 161 2.52 -4.56 17.85
C LEU A 161 2.24 -4.02 19.25
N GLN A 162 1.86 -4.89 20.20
CA GLN A 162 1.47 -4.47 21.55
C GLN A 162 2.51 -3.56 22.21
N ALA A 163 3.79 -3.83 21.97
CA ALA A 163 4.88 -3.03 22.52
C ALA A 163 5.12 -1.71 21.78
N ARG A 164 4.65 -1.53 20.54
CA ARG A 164 4.98 -0.40 19.65
C ARG A 164 3.78 0.35 19.09
N GLY A 165 2.55 -0.17 19.28
CA GLY A 165 1.36 0.36 18.58
C GLY A 165 1.42 0.10 17.08
N TRP A 166 0.77 0.94 16.30
CA TRP A 166 0.82 0.87 14.84
C TRP A 166 2.23 1.16 14.33
N THR A 167 2.82 0.13 13.74
CA THR A 167 4.21 0.11 13.29
C THR A 167 4.24 0.10 11.75
N ALA A 168 4.99 1.03 11.19
CA ALA A 168 5.10 1.27 9.75
C ALA A 168 5.84 0.12 9.04
N MET A 169 5.34 -0.30 7.86
CA MET A 169 5.93 -1.35 7.03
C MET A 169 5.79 -0.99 5.55
N ASP A 170 6.80 -1.29 4.73
CA ASP A 170 6.67 -1.12 3.28
C ASP A 170 7.54 -2.09 2.47
N PRO A 171 7.20 -3.39 2.42
CA PRO A 171 7.93 -4.35 1.60
C PRO A 171 7.81 -4.06 0.10
N ALA A 172 6.74 -3.36 -0.34
CA ALA A 172 6.57 -3.02 -1.75
C ALA A 172 7.60 -1.99 -2.24
N ASP A 173 8.01 -1.05 -1.40
CA ASP A 173 9.07 -0.11 -1.74
C ASP A 173 10.45 -0.80 -1.79
N VAL A 174 10.70 -1.77 -0.93
CA VAL A 174 11.90 -2.60 -1.04
C VAL A 174 11.92 -3.31 -2.39
N ALA A 175 10.83 -4.00 -2.76
CA ALA A 175 10.72 -4.68 -4.05
C ALA A 175 10.87 -3.72 -5.24
N LYS A 176 10.38 -2.48 -5.11
CA LYS A 176 10.52 -1.45 -6.13
C LYS A 176 11.96 -1.00 -6.31
N VAL A 177 12.71 -0.78 -5.23
CA VAL A 177 14.15 -0.45 -5.31
C VAL A 177 14.93 -1.62 -5.89
N MET A 178 14.68 -2.85 -5.44
CA MET A 178 15.33 -4.06 -5.97
C MET A 178 15.16 -4.19 -7.49
N ARG A 179 14.00 -3.79 -8.03
CA ARG A 179 13.65 -4.02 -9.42
C ARG A 179 13.92 -2.84 -10.36
N GLN A 180 13.79 -1.61 -9.88
CA GLN A 180 13.68 -0.43 -10.74
C GLN A 180 14.66 0.71 -10.44
N GLU A 181 15.38 0.69 -9.29
CA GLU A 181 16.34 1.77 -8.98
C GLU A 181 17.53 1.77 -9.91
N THR A 182 17.95 0.59 -10.38
CA THR A 182 18.97 0.40 -11.41
C THR A 182 18.41 -0.42 -12.58
N PRO A 183 19.06 -0.41 -13.74
CA PRO A 183 18.68 -1.30 -14.85
C PRO A 183 18.75 -2.80 -14.48
N ALA A 184 19.65 -3.16 -13.58
CA ALA A 184 19.79 -4.53 -13.11
C ALA A 184 18.81 -4.83 -11.98
N TRP A 185 18.17 -6.02 -12.04
CA TRP A 185 17.37 -6.51 -10.93
C TRP A 185 18.26 -7.04 -9.81
N ILE A 186 18.34 -6.33 -8.70
CA ILE A 186 19.08 -6.72 -7.51
C ILE A 186 18.17 -7.58 -6.63
N LYS A 187 18.51 -8.86 -6.46
CA LYS A 187 17.69 -9.82 -5.68
C LYS A 187 18.18 -10.03 -4.24
N ARG A 188 19.31 -9.47 -3.86
CA ARG A 188 19.94 -9.66 -2.56
C ARG A 188 19.59 -8.50 -1.63
N THR A 189 19.09 -8.80 -0.45
CA THR A 189 18.76 -7.81 0.58
C THR A 189 19.98 -7.25 1.31
N ASP A 190 21.13 -7.91 1.22
CA ASP A 190 22.41 -7.46 1.76
C ASP A 190 23.25 -6.62 0.77
N ASP A 191 22.73 -6.38 -0.45
CA ASP A 191 23.33 -5.45 -1.39
C ASP A 191 23.39 -4.04 -0.79
N PRO A 192 24.51 -3.29 -0.93
CA PRO A 192 24.66 -1.94 -0.35
C PRO A 192 23.55 -0.95 -0.76
N LEU A 193 22.94 -1.13 -1.94
CA LEU A 193 21.82 -0.30 -2.39
C LEU A 193 20.50 -0.73 -1.72
N ILE A 194 20.32 -2.00 -1.39
CA ILE A 194 19.06 -2.54 -0.89
C ILE A 194 19.02 -2.58 0.65
N ALA A 195 20.12 -2.90 1.31
CA ALA A 195 20.16 -3.08 2.74
C ALA A 195 19.60 -1.88 3.55
N PRO A 196 19.87 -0.62 3.20
CA PRO A 196 19.29 0.51 3.92
C PRO A 196 17.77 0.58 3.84
N VAL A 197 17.18 0.40 2.64
CA VAL A 197 15.72 0.45 2.45
C VAL A 197 15.05 -0.80 3.03
N TYR A 198 15.64 -1.97 2.89
CA TYR A 198 15.14 -3.22 3.47
C TYR A 198 15.06 -3.16 5.00
N THR A 199 16.08 -2.61 5.64
CA THR A 199 16.10 -2.45 7.11
C THR A 199 15.21 -1.30 7.55
N GLY A 200 15.29 -0.17 6.87
CA GLY A 200 14.60 1.07 7.25
C GLY A 200 13.08 0.98 7.13
N LEU A 201 12.57 0.32 6.10
CA LEU A 201 11.12 0.19 5.88
C LEU A 201 10.46 -0.93 6.70
N PHE A 202 11.19 -1.55 7.60
CA PHE A 202 10.66 -2.34 8.71
C PHE A 202 10.61 -1.50 9.98
N GLY A 203 9.51 -0.80 10.19
CA GLY A 203 9.28 0.05 11.36
C GLY A 203 9.28 1.56 11.08
N ALA A 204 9.56 1.98 9.84
CA ALA A 204 9.61 3.40 9.50
C ALA A 204 9.01 3.72 8.12
N TRP A 205 8.61 4.98 7.95
CA TRP A 205 8.24 5.60 6.68
C TRP A 205 8.85 6.97 6.54
N GLU A 206 9.12 7.35 5.31
CA GLU A 206 9.48 8.72 4.99
C GLU A 206 8.27 9.65 5.05
N GLY A 207 8.48 10.90 5.44
CA GLY A 207 7.46 11.96 5.48
C GLY A 207 7.10 12.56 4.12
N ASN A 208 7.58 12.02 3.03
CA ASN A 208 7.32 12.46 1.67
C ASN A 208 5.98 11.98 1.08
N TRP A 209 5.05 11.54 1.93
CA TRP A 209 3.84 10.85 1.55
C TRP A 209 2.67 11.23 2.45
N MET A 210 1.47 11.32 1.86
CA MET A 210 0.23 11.63 2.57
C MET A 210 -0.72 10.42 2.50
N ALA A 211 -1.20 9.98 3.67
CA ALA A 211 -2.23 8.97 3.77
C ALA A 211 -3.62 9.53 3.43
N TYR A 212 -4.45 8.73 2.75
CA TYR A 212 -5.85 9.02 2.50
C TYR A 212 -6.76 8.24 3.46
N ASN A 213 -6.67 6.91 3.42
CA ASN A 213 -7.54 6.00 4.17
C ASN A 213 -6.90 4.62 4.32
N THR A 214 -7.61 3.75 5.08
CA THR A 214 -7.28 2.33 5.29
C THR A 214 -8.45 1.41 4.93
N ALA A 215 -9.42 1.90 4.16
CA ALA A 215 -10.69 1.23 3.94
C ALA A 215 -10.59 0.11 2.89
N HIS A 216 -11.31 -0.96 3.14
CA HIS A 216 -11.55 -2.06 2.22
C HIS A 216 -13.05 -2.31 2.07
N ASP A 217 -13.44 -2.95 0.96
CA ASP A 217 -14.84 -3.32 0.65
C ASP A 217 -15.79 -2.11 0.74
N VAL A 218 -15.38 -0.99 0.13
CA VAL A 218 -16.05 0.31 0.23
C VAL A 218 -17.27 0.35 -0.66
N LYS A 219 -18.47 0.40 -0.08
CA LYS A 219 -19.71 0.70 -0.79
C LYS A 219 -19.96 2.20 -0.78
N LEU A 220 -19.94 2.83 -1.94
CA LEU A 220 -20.22 4.25 -2.05
C LEU A 220 -21.73 4.52 -1.98
N PRO A 221 -22.18 5.58 -1.27
CA PRO A 221 -23.58 5.96 -1.23
C PRO A 221 -24.12 6.25 -2.62
N GLY A 222 -25.27 5.64 -2.96
CA GLY A 222 -25.91 5.82 -4.27
C GLY A 222 -25.32 5.01 -5.41
N SER A 223 -24.19 4.32 -5.20
CA SER A 223 -23.61 3.45 -6.22
C SER A 223 -24.45 2.21 -6.47
N ALA A 224 -24.66 1.88 -7.74
CA ALA A 224 -25.25 0.62 -8.19
C ALA A 224 -24.20 -0.48 -8.35
N GLY A 225 -22.93 -0.12 -8.53
CA GLY A 225 -21.82 -1.05 -8.73
C GLY A 225 -21.43 -1.84 -7.47
N ASP A 226 -20.55 -2.81 -7.62
CA ASP A 226 -19.98 -3.59 -6.52
C ASP A 226 -19.17 -2.74 -5.55
N ALA A 227 -18.96 -3.24 -4.32
CA ALA A 227 -18.06 -2.61 -3.39
C ALA A 227 -16.62 -2.57 -3.95
N LEU A 228 -16.00 -1.40 -3.85
CA LEU A 228 -14.61 -1.20 -4.23
C LEU A 228 -13.69 -1.93 -3.24
N GLY A 229 -12.75 -2.71 -3.74
CA GLY A 229 -11.81 -3.43 -2.89
C GLY A 229 -10.99 -2.49 -2.01
N PHE A 230 -10.57 -1.36 -2.57
CA PHE A 230 -9.92 -0.23 -1.90
C PHE A 230 -10.11 1.06 -2.70
N VAL A 231 -9.81 2.21 -2.07
CA VAL A 231 -9.87 3.54 -2.73
C VAL A 231 -8.53 4.24 -2.58
N MET A 232 -7.80 4.38 -3.69
CA MET A 232 -6.52 5.11 -3.74
C MET A 232 -6.46 6.12 -4.89
N TYR A 233 -7.34 5.98 -5.85
CA TYR A 233 -7.51 6.86 -7.01
C TYR A 233 -8.85 7.59 -6.91
N PRO A 234 -9.01 8.73 -7.57
CA PRO A 234 -10.35 9.26 -7.82
C PRO A 234 -11.20 8.19 -8.51
N MET A 235 -12.43 8.05 -8.07
CA MET A 235 -13.40 7.09 -8.60
C MET A 235 -14.63 7.83 -9.09
N ALA A 236 -15.19 7.40 -10.20
CA ALA A 236 -16.45 7.89 -10.72
C ALA A 236 -17.27 6.75 -11.31
N GLU A 237 -18.58 6.90 -11.24
CA GLU A 237 -19.57 5.96 -11.79
C GLU A 237 -20.58 6.76 -12.62
N ASP A 238 -20.97 6.26 -13.76
CA ASP A 238 -22.04 6.78 -14.58
C ASP A 238 -23.15 5.73 -14.77
N ALA A 239 -24.03 5.93 -15.75
CA ALA A 239 -25.13 5.01 -16.02
C ALA A 239 -24.67 3.62 -16.51
N ASP A 240 -23.46 3.52 -17.05
CA ASP A 240 -22.86 2.30 -17.59
C ASP A 240 -21.95 1.59 -16.57
N GLY A 241 -21.67 2.21 -15.42
CA GLY A 241 -20.90 1.64 -14.32
C GLY A 241 -19.66 2.44 -13.93
N TRP A 242 -18.66 1.74 -13.36
CA TRP A 242 -17.41 2.37 -12.92
C TRP A 242 -16.56 2.81 -14.11
N LEU A 243 -16.15 4.08 -14.11
CA LEU A 243 -15.17 4.59 -15.06
C LEU A 243 -13.78 4.04 -14.70
N ASP A 244 -12.99 3.70 -15.73
CA ASP A 244 -11.63 3.19 -15.53
C ASP A 244 -10.67 4.32 -15.10
N GLN A 245 -10.33 4.37 -13.83
CA GLN A 245 -9.40 5.37 -13.26
C GLN A 245 -7.99 5.30 -13.85
N TYR A 246 -7.69 4.25 -14.60
CA TYR A 246 -6.41 4.08 -15.27
C TYR A 246 -6.46 4.41 -16.78
N ASP A 247 -7.62 4.78 -17.27
CA ASP A 247 -7.82 5.19 -18.66
C ASP A 247 -8.14 6.69 -18.74
N PRO A 248 -7.17 7.53 -19.16
CA PRO A 248 -7.37 8.98 -19.24
C PRO A 248 -8.33 9.40 -20.36
N GLU A 249 -8.71 8.51 -21.27
CA GLU A 249 -9.70 8.81 -22.30
C GLU A 249 -11.13 8.73 -21.76
N THR A 250 -11.38 7.86 -20.78
CA THR A 250 -12.70 7.66 -20.17
C THR A 250 -12.84 8.44 -18.88
N PHE A 251 -11.79 8.59 -18.09
CA PHE A 251 -11.82 9.31 -16.82
C PHE A 251 -10.58 10.14 -16.60
N THR A 252 -10.72 11.45 -16.74
CA THR A 252 -9.61 12.40 -16.58
C THR A 252 -9.62 13.05 -15.19
N TYR A 253 -8.50 13.01 -14.52
CA TYR A 253 -8.24 13.77 -13.29
C TYR A 253 -6.82 14.30 -13.24
N VAL A 254 -6.61 15.35 -12.46
CA VAL A 254 -5.29 15.92 -12.19
C VAL A 254 -5.09 16.02 -10.68
N ILE A 255 -3.96 15.51 -10.21
CA ILE A 255 -3.53 15.72 -8.83
C ILE A 255 -2.26 16.54 -8.86
N SER A 256 -2.23 17.59 -8.05
CA SER A 256 -1.05 18.44 -7.88
C SER A 256 -0.81 18.75 -6.41
N ALA A 257 0.44 19.03 -6.05
CA ALA A 257 0.79 19.52 -4.73
C ALA A 257 1.87 20.61 -4.86
N ARG A 258 1.86 21.50 -3.88
CA ARG A 258 2.93 22.49 -3.68
C ARG A 258 3.24 22.61 -2.20
N GLU A 259 4.48 22.82 -1.89
CA GLU A 259 4.90 23.16 -0.54
C GLU A 259 4.38 24.55 -0.18
N VAL A 260 3.90 24.69 1.04
CA VAL A 260 3.47 25.98 1.60
C VAL A 260 4.22 26.22 2.90
N SER A 261 4.69 27.44 3.09
CA SER A 261 5.32 27.84 4.35
C SER A 261 4.35 27.62 5.53
N ALA A 262 4.89 27.16 6.63
CA ALA A 262 4.15 26.95 7.87
C ALA A 262 3.68 28.28 8.47
#